data_aca14c8838148d0d7fe22f441bfdd833
#
_entry.id   aca14c8838148d0d7fe22f441bfdd833
#
_cell.length_a   1.000
_cell.length_b   1.000
_cell.length_c   1.000
_cell.angle_alpha   90.00
_cell.angle_beta   90.00
_cell.angle_gamma   90.00
#
_symmetry.space_group_name_H-M   'P 1'
#
loop_
_entity.id
_entity.type
_entity.pdbx_description
1 polymer ?
#
loop_
_entity_poly.entity_id
_entity_poly.type
_entity_poly.pdbx_seq_one_letter_code
_entity_poly.pdbx_strand_id
1 'polypeptide(L)'
;LSQKPGINGMIGGQVVDVEMTGKELSKEQLEYVYENKTGALIEASMMIGAILAGADEAKVAAVHKIASDVGMAFQIQDDILDVCGDSALLGKPTLSDEENGKVTYVTIHGIDESRRYVTELSERAVRELEEIGGDNEFLKELVIWLINRDK
;
A
#
# COMPACT_ATOMS: atom_id res chain seq x y z
N LEU A 1 -11.47 -9.62 -10.07
CA LEU A 1 -11.28 -10.26 -8.76
C LEU A 1 -10.50 -11.58 -8.87
N SER A 2 -10.83 -12.49 -9.78
CA SER A 2 -10.20 -13.83 -9.84
C SER A 2 -8.68 -13.84 -10.10
N GLN A 3 -8.13 -12.82 -10.71
CA GLN A 3 -6.69 -12.73 -11.04
C GLN A 3 -5.86 -12.14 -9.90
N LYS A 4 -6.35 -11.09 -9.25
CA LYS A 4 -5.60 -10.33 -8.25
C LYS A 4 -5.23 -11.12 -6.97
N PRO A 5 -6.02 -12.08 -6.47
CA PRO A 5 -5.58 -12.96 -5.38
C PRO A 5 -4.58 -14.03 -5.81
N GLY A 6 -4.45 -14.30 -7.11
CA GLY A 6 -3.67 -15.41 -7.67
C GLY A 6 -2.15 -15.21 -7.67
N ILE A 7 -1.46 -16.10 -8.41
CA ILE A 7 0.01 -16.11 -8.52
C ILE A 7 0.60 -14.85 -9.19
N ASN A 8 -0.20 -14.15 -9.99
CA ASN A 8 0.17 -12.86 -10.59
C ASN A 8 -0.38 -11.67 -9.79
N GLY A 9 -0.59 -11.83 -8.50
CA GLY A 9 -1.09 -10.84 -7.56
C GLY A 9 -0.69 -11.21 -6.14
N MET A 10 -1.66 -11.21 -5.21
CA MET A 10 -1.40 -11.36 -3.77
C MET A 10 -0.56 -12.60 -3.42
N ILE A 11 -0.88 -13.77 -3.96
CA ILE A 11 -0.11 -14.99 -3.68
C ILE A 11 1.32 -14.86 -4.21
N GLY A 12 1.52 -14.31 -5.41
CA GLY A 12 2.86 -14.07 -5.96
C GLY A 12 3.69 -13.13 -5.09
N GLY A 13 3.10 -12.01 -4.66
CA GLY A 13 3.76 -11.08 -3.73
C GLY A 13 4.12 -11.74 -2.40
N GLN A 14 3.19 -12.52 -1.83
CA GLN A 14 3.42 -13.25 -0.58
C GLN A 14 4.53 -14.32 -0.71
N VAL A 15 4.59 -15.02 -1.83
CA VAL A 15 5.65 -16.02 -2.07
C VAL A 15 7.02 -15.35 -2.08
N VAL A 16 7.17 -14.22 -2.80
CA VAL A 16 8.44 -13.49 -2.84
C VAL A 16 8.80 -12.95 -1.45
N ASP A 17 7.86 -12.38 -0.71
CA ASP A 17 8.07 -11.89 0.66
C ASP A 17 8.63 -13.00 1.58
N VAL A 18 8.04 -14.20 1.54
CA VAL A 18 8.48 -15.34 2.36
C VAL A 18 9.83 -15.90 1.89
N GLU A 19 10.01 -16.09 0.59
CA GLU A 19 11.26 -16.66 0.04
C GLU A 19 12.47 -15.75 0.23
N MET A 20 12.26 -14.45 0.28
CA MET A 20 13.32 -13.45 0.43
C MET A 20 13.57 -13.06 1.89
N THR A 21 12.79 -13.58 2.85
CA THR A 21 13.05 -13.33 4.28
C THR A 21 14.46 -13.77 4.66
N GLY A 22 15.24 -12.85 5.26
CA GLY A 22 16.64 -13.07 5.65
C GLY A 22 17.64 -13.09 4.48
N LYS A 23 17.24 -12.62 3.30
CA LYS A 23 18.11 -12.47 2.12
C LYS A 23 18.15 -11.02 1.67
N GLU A 24 19.15 -10.67 0.86
CA GLU A 24 19.17 -9.38 0.18
C GLU A 24 18.01 -9.28 -0.81
N LEU A 25 17.25 -8.22 -0.70
CA LEU A 25 16.12 -7.91 -1.57
C LEU A 25 16.48 -6.70 -2.43
N SER A 26 16.31 -6.79 -3.76
CA SER A 26 16.45 -5.61 -4.61
C SER A 26 15.27 -4.66 -4.43
N LYS A 27 15.44 -3.39 -4.82
CA LYS A 27 14.36 -2.40 -4.79
C LYS A 27 13.16 -2.87 -5.63
N GLU A 28 13.41 -3.40 -6.80
CA GLU A 28 12.36 -3.90 -7.71
C GLU A 28 11.59 -5.08 -7.10
N GLN A 29 12.27 -5.95 -6.35
CA GLN A 29 11.62 -7.06 -5.66
C GLN A 29 10.77 -6.56 -4.48
N LEU A 30 11.25 -5.56 -3.74
CA LEU A 30 10.48 -4.94 -2.67
C LEU A 30 9.21 -4.26 -3.21
N GLU A 31 9.34 -3.47 -4.27
CA GLU A 31 8.21 -2.84 -4.95
C GLU A 31 7.21 -3.90 -5.44
N TYR A 32 7.69 -4.98 -6.06
CA TYR A 32 6.85 -6.09 -6.47
C TYR A 32 6.07 -6.71 -5.30
N VAL A 33 6.71 -6.89 -4.14
CA VAL A 33 6.03 -7.40 -2.93
C VAL A 33 4.91 -6.44 -2.51
N TYR A 34 5.19 -5.15 -2.42
CA TYR A 34 4.21 -4.16 -1.96
C TYR A 34 3.02 -4.03 -2.91
N GLU A 35 3.30 -3.94 -4.22
CA GLU A 35 2.27 -3.86 -5.26
C GLU A 35 1.37 -5.10 -5.27
N ASN A 36 1.93 -6.28 -5.10
CA ASN A 36 1.17 -7.51 -5.27
C ASN A 36 0.59 -8.04 -3.96
N LYS A 37 1.39 -8.15 -2.90
CA LYS A 37 0.93 -8.73 -1.63
C LYS A 37 -0.25 -7.96 -1.03
N THR A 38 -0.19 -6.64 -1.04
CA THR A 38 -1.20 -5.76 -0.46
C THR A 38 -1.93 -4.95 -1.52
N GLY A 39 -1.19 -4.30 -2.43
CA GLY A 39 -1.73 -3.42 -3.46
C GLY A 39 -2.75 -4.11 -4.36
N ALA A 40 -2.50 -5.35 -4.79
CA ALA A 40 -3.38 -6.07 -5.69
C ALA A 40 -4.83 -6.20 -5.20
N LEU A 41 -5.06 -6.39 -3.90
CA LEU A 41 -6.41 -6.49 -3.33
C LEU A 41 -7.06 -5.11 -3.15
N ILE A 42 -6.30 -4.08 -2.83
CA ILE A 42 -6.78 -2.70 -2.75
C ILE A 42 -7.23 -2.26 -4.15
N GLU A 43 -6.40 -2.47 -5.17
CA GLU A 43 -6.72 -2.20 -6.56
C GLU A 43 -7.99 -2.93 -7.01
N ALA A 44 -8.08 -4.24 -6.74
CA ALA A 44 -9.26 -5.02 -7.10
C ALA A 44 -10.53 -4.46 -6.46
N SER A 45 -10.47 -4.10 -5.19
CA SER A 45 -11.62 -3.59 -4.43
C SER A 45 -12.11 -2.25 -4.97
N MET A 46 -11.19 -1.31 -5.19
CA MET A 46 -11.52 0.02 -5.69
C MET A 46 -12.02 -0.02 -7.14
N MET A 47 -11.33 -0.77 -8.02
CA MET A 47 -11.75 -0.91 -9.42
C MET A 47 -13.10 -1.60 -9.56
N ILE A 48 -13.39 -2.63 -8.76
CA ILE A 48 -14.70 -3.28 -8.76
C ILE A 48 -15.79 -2.30 -8.34
N GLY A 49 -15.55 -1.51 -7.30
CA GLY A 49 -16.47 -0.46 -6.88
C GLY A 49 -16.78 0.52 -8.02
N ALA A 50 -15.76 1.02 -8.71
CA ALA A 50 -15.91 1.93 -9.85
C ALA A 50 -16.71 1.29 -11.01
N ILE A 51 -16.39 0.04 -11.37
CA ILE A 51 -17.09 -0.70 -12.43
C ILE A 51 -18.56 -0.90 -12.09
N LEU A 52 -18.86 -1.32 -10.86
CA LEU A 52 -20.24 -1.53 -10.41
C LEU A 52 -21.04 -0.22 -10.34
N ALA A 53 -20.38 0.90 -10.09
CA ALA A 53 -20.96 2.24 -10.15
C ALA A 53 -21.18 2.75 -11.59
N GLY A 54 -20.78 1.98 -12.62
CA GLY A 54 -20.94 2.35 -14.02
C GLY A 54 -19.89 3.36 -14.53
N ALA A 55 -18.71 3.42 -13.90
CA ALA A 55 -17.61 4.25 -14.36
C ALA A 55 -17.13 3.79 -15.75
N ASP A 56 -16.76 4.75 -16.59
CA ASP A 56 -16.13 4.49 -17.88
C ASP A 56 -14.69 3.97 -17.71
N GLU A 57 -14.09 3.49 -18.79
CA GLU A 57 -12.72 2.94 -18.77
C GLU A 57 -11.67 3.93 -18.29
N ALA A 58 -11.81 5.22 -18.61
CA ALA A 58 -10.88 6.26 -18.18
C ALA A 58 -10.91 6.47 -16.66
N LYS A 59 -12.11 6.50 -16.08
CA LYS A 59 -12.31 6.57 -14.63
C LYS A 59 -11.80 5.32 -13.92
N VAL A 60 -12.06 4.13 -14.47
CA VAL A 60 -11.54 2.87 -13.91
C VAL A 60 -10.01 2.86 -13.94
N ALA A 61 -9.37 3.36 -15.00
CA ALA A 61 -7.92 3.50 -15.07
C ALA A 61 -7.37 4.50 -14.04
N ALA A 62 -8.05 5.63 -13.82
CA ALA A 62 -7.70 6.59 -12.80
C ALA A 62 -7.82 5.98 -11.39
N VAL A 63 -8.91 5.26 -11.11
CA VAL A 63 -9.10 4.55 -9.84
C VAL A 63 -8.02 3.48 -9.62
N HIS A 64 -7.59 2.78 -10.65
CA HIS A 64 -6.47 1.84 -10.55
C HIS A 64 -5.19 2.52 -10.07
N LYS A 65 -4.84 3.68 -10.66
CA LYS A 65 -3.65 4.44 -10.28
C LYS A 65 -3.73 4.95 -8.83
N ILE A 66 -4.88 5.49 -8.43
CA ILE A 66 -5.14 5.90 -7.05
C ILE A 66 -4.95 4.72 -6.09
N ALA A 67 -5.51 3.57 -6.43
CA ALA A 67 -5.44 2.37 -5.61
C ALA A 67 -4.00 1.84 -5.47
N SER A 68 -3.18 1.95 -6.52
CA SER A 68 -1.75 1.62 -6.50
C SER A 68 -0.99 2.54 -5.54
N ASP A 69 -1.23 3.86 -5.61
CA ASP A 69 -0.62 4.83 -4.69
C ASP A 69 -1.01 4.57 -3.23
N VAL A 70 -2.29 4.31 -2.99
CA VAL A 70 -2.81 3.97 -1.64
C VAL A 70 -2.19 2.67 -1.12
N GLY A 71 -2.07 1.64 -1.95
CA GLY A 71 -1.47 0.36 -1.57
C GLY A 71 0.00 0.50 -1.19
N MET A 72 0.76 1.25 -1.98
CA MET A 72 2.18 1.54 -1.71
C MET A 72 2.34 2.38 -0.44
N ALA A 73 1.57 3.46 -0.28
CA ALA A 73 1.60 4.30 0.91
C ALA A 73 1.22 3.51 2.17
N PHE A 74 0.22 2.63 2.07
CA PHE A 74 -0.21 1.78 3.17
C PHE A 74 0.91 0.86 3.64
N GLN A 75 1.63 0.23 2.72
CA GLN A 75 2.70 -0.70 3.04
C GLN A 75 3.91 0.02 3.65
N ILE A 76 4.31 1.17 3.09
CA ILE A 76 5.41 1.98 3.64
C ILE A 76 5.05 2.52 5.03
N GLN A 77 3.78 2.91 5.25
CA GLN A 77 3.32 3.34 6.56
C GLN A 77 3.38 2.20 7.59
N ASP A 78 3.10 0.96 7.18
CA ASP A 78 3.23 -0.22 8.04
C ASP A 78 4.70 -0.43 8.47
N ASP A 79 5.66 -0.27 7.56
CA ASP A 79 7.09 -0.31 7.87
C ASP A 79 7.51 0.82 8.84
N ILE A 80 6.98 2.03 8.65
CA ILE A 80 7.24 3.16 9.56
C ILE A 80 6.72 2.85 10.96
N LEU A 81 5.52 2.29 11.06
CA LEU A 81 4.91 1.91 12.33
C LEU A 81 5.65 0.77 13.01
N ASP A 82 6.22 -0.18 12.26
CA ASP A 82 7.04 -1.24 12.84
C ASP A 82 8.29 -0.67 13.52
N VAL A 83 8.88 0.40 12.98
CA VAL A 83 10.09 1.04 13.55
C VAL A 83 9.76 2.03 14.67
N CYS A 84 8.70 2.84 14.52
CA CYS A 84 8.42 4.00 15.38
C CYS A 84 7.16 3.86 16.22
N GLY A 85 6.36 2.82 16.00
CA GLY A 85 5.09 2.63 16.68
C GLY A 85 5.25 2.27 18.16
N ASP A 86 4.18 2.47 18.93
CA ASP A 86 4.08 1.97 20.28
C ASP A 86 3.52 0.55 20.26
N SER A 87 4.31 -0.42 20.73
CA SER A 87 3.93 -1.84 20.75
C SER A 87 2.63 -2.10 21.52
N ALA A 88 2.32 -1.29 22.55
CA ALA A 88 1.09 -1.41 23.31
C ALA A 88 -0.15 -0.95 22.49
N LEU A 89 0.02 0.04 21.61
CA LEU A 89 -1.05 0.54 20.72
C LEU A 89 -1.21 -0.36 19.49
N LEU A 90 -0.09 -0.85 18.94
CA LEU A 90 -0.08 -1.71 17.75
C LEU A 90 -0.61 -3.13 18.02
N GLY A 91 -0.57 -3.59 19.27
CA GLY A 91 -0.91 -4.96 19.63
C GLY A 91 0.05 -6.02 19.10
N LYS A 92 1.19 -5.60 18.52
CA LYS A 92 2.30 -6.44 18.04
C LYS A 92 3.64 -5.85 18.49
N PRO A 93 4.72 -6.66 18.58
CA PRO A 93 6.07 -6.13 18.84
C PRO A 93 6.48 -5.15 17.73
N THR A 94 7.16 -4.08 18.09
CA THR A 94 7.88 -3.21 17.14
C THR A 94 9.23 -3.83 16.78
N LEU A 95 9.85 -3.36 15.70
CA LEU A 95 11.11 -3.89 15.15
C LEU A 95 11.04 -5.38 14.73
N SER A 96 9.83 -5.89 14.52
CA SER A 96 9.61 -7.28 14.12
C SER A 96 10.19 -7.59 12.75
N ASP A 97 10.20 -6.63 11.83
CA ASP A 97 10.79 -6.79 10.50
C ASP A 97 12.31 -6.83 10.58
N GLU A 98 12.94 -6.03 11.43
CA GLU A 98 14.38 -6.09 11.67
C GLU A 98 14.81 -7.40 12.33
N GLU A 99 14.09 -7.85 13.36
CA GLU A 99 14.33 -9.14 14.03
C GLU A 99 14.20 -10.33 13.07
N ASN A 100 13.29 -10.24 12.10
CA ASN A 100 13.12 -11.25 11.05
C ASN A 100 14.08 -11.09 9.86
N GLY A 101 14.97 -10.10 9.89
CA GLY A 101 15.90 -9.82 8.80
C GLY A 101 15.22 -9.41 7.49
N LYS A 102 14.06 -8.77 7.58
CA LYS A 102 13.35 -8.27 6.41
C LYS A 102 13.94 -6.95 5.93
N VAL A 103 14.04 -6.83 4.62
CA VAL A 103 14.34 -5.57 3.95
C VAL A 103 13.01 -4.83 3.74
N THR A 104 12.93 -3.58 4.23
CA THR A 104 11.75 -2.73 4.13
C THR A 104 12.09 -1.42 3.42
N TYR A 105 11.08 -0.62 3.08
CA TYR A 105 11.32 0.70 2.49
C TYR A 105 12.13 1.59 3.45
N VAL A 106 11.83 1.50 4.75
CA VAL A 106 12.54 2.26 5.80
C VAL A 106 14.01 1.85 5.92
N THR A 107 14.34 0.56 5.80
CA THR A 107 15.73 0.10 5.86
C THR A 107 16.56 0.54 4.64
N ILE A 108 15.93 0.70 3.47
CA ILE A 108 16.62 1.14 2.24
C ILE A 108 16.77 2.67 2.20
N HIS A 109 15.73 3.41 2.53
CA HIS A 109 15.63 4.86 2.27
C HIS A 109 15.71 5.72 3.55
N GLY A 110 15.59 5.11 4.72
CA GLY A 110 15.46 5.80 5.99
C GLY A 110 14.05 6.33 6.26
N ILE A 111 13.79 6.66 7.52
CA ILE A 111 12.45 7.00 7.99
C ILE A 111 11.92 8.32 7.44
N ASP A 112 12.77 9.34 7.33
CA ASP A 112 12.34 10.68 6.87
C ASP A 112 11.94 10.66 5.40
N GLU A 113 12.69 9.94 4.56
CA GLU A 113 12.37 9.75 3.15
C GLU A 113 11.09 8.92 2.98
N SER A 114 10.93 7.88 3.80
CA SER A 114 9.73 7.05 3.79
C SER A 114 8.47 7.87 4.13
N ARG A 115 8.52 8.70 5.17
CA ARG A 115 7.43 9.61 5.54
C ARG A 115 7.10 10.61 4.44
N ARG A 116 8.13 11.18 3.82
CA ARG A 116 7.95 12.11 2.69
C ARG A 116 7.22 11.42 1.54
N TYR A 117 7.67 10.24 1.17
CA TYR A 117 7.08 9.49 0.06
C TYR A 117 5.64 9.05 0.34
N VAL A 118 5.32 8.61 1.55
CA VAL A 118 3.94 8.34 1.99
C VAL A 118 3.07 9.59 1.83
N THR A 119 3.56 10.76 2.23
CA THR A 119 2.82 12.02 2.07
C THR A 119 2.58 12.34 0.59
N GLU A 120 3.59 12.23 -0.27
CA GLU A 120 3.48 12.47 -1.71
C GLU A 120 2.46 11.55 -2.39
N LEU A 121 2.50 10.26 -2.08
CA LEU A 121 1.54 9.27 -2.60
C LEU A 121 0.11 9.61 -2.18
N SER A 122 -0.06 9.96 -0.91
CA SER A 122 -1.36 10.31 -0.32
C SER A 122 -1.99 11.54 -0.93
N GLU A 123 -1.21 12.60 -1.02
CA GLU A 123 -1.66 13.86 -1.63
C GLU A 123 -1.99 13.67 -3.11
N ARG A 124 -1.24 12.82 -3.82
CA ARG A 124 -1.54 12.49 -5.21
C ARG A 124 -2.84 11.71 -5.32
N ALA A 125 -3.03 10.68 -4.50
CA ALA A 125 -4.26 9.90 -4.48
C ALA A 125 -5.50 10.76 -4.18
N VAL A 126 -5.42 11.67 -3.21
CA VAL A 126 -6.51 12.59 -2.87
C VAL A 126 -6.82 13.55 -4.02
N ARG A 127 -5.81 14.17 -4.63
CA ARG A 127 -6.01 15.05 -5.79
C ARG A 127 -6.67 14.31 -6.96
N GLU A 128 -6.20 13.12 -7.30
CA GLU A 128 -6.76 12.33 -8.39
C GLU A 128 -8.21 11.89 -8.09
N LEU A 129 -8.55 11.59 -6.82
CA LEU A 129 -9.94 11.34 -6.41
C LEU A 129 -10.84 12.57 -6.62
N GLU A 130 -10.35 13.77 -6.33
CA GLU A 130 -11.09 15.01 -6.56
C GLU A 130 -11.32 15.25 -8.05
N GLU A 131 -10.32 14.96 -8.90
CA GLU A 131 -10.44 15.09 -10.36
C GLU A 131 -11.44 14.14 -10.99
N ILE A 132 -11.59 12.92 -10.47
CA ILE A 132 -12.63 11.97 -10.91
C ILE A 132 -14.04 12.54 -10.71
N GLY A 133 -14.21 13.36 -9.67
CA GLY A 133 -15.49 13.99 -9.30
C GLY A 133 -16.48 13.00 -8.68
N GLY A 134 -17.68 13.48 -8.40
CA GLY A 134 -18.71 12.72 -7.70
C GLY A 134 -18.64 12.87 -6.19
N ASP A 135 -19.48 12.13 -5.46
CA ASP A 135 -19.46 12.07 -4.00
C ASP A 135 -18.39 11.06 -3.54
N ASN A 136 -17.16 11.55 -3.36
CA ASN A 136 -16.01 10.74 -2.95
C ASN A 136 -15.45 11.11 -1.58
N GLU A 137 -16.19 11.91 -0.79
CA GLU A 137 -15.74 12.42 0.51
C GLU A 137 -15.35 11.29 1.47
N PHE A 138 -16.21 10.27 1.58
CA PHE A 138 -15.92 9.09 2.41
C PHE A 138 -14.62 8.39 1.97
N LEU A 139 -14.41 8.24 0.67
CA LEU A 139 -13.21 7.57 0.16
C LEU A 139 -11.94 8.41 0.42
N LYS A 140 -12.02 9.72 0.28
CA LYS A 140 -10.92 10.62 0.65
C LYS A 140 -10.58 10.54 2.14
N GLU A 141 -11.59 10.62 3.00
CA GLU A 141 -11.40 10.48 4.45
C GLU A 141 -10.79 9.12 4.80
N LEU A 142 -11.24 8.04 4.17
CA LEU A 142 -10.69 6.69 4.36
C LEU A 142 -9.22 6.61 3.96
N VAL A 143 -8.84 7.15 2.80
CA VAL A 143 -7.44 7.19 2.32
C VAL A 143 -6.57 7.96 3.31
N ILE A 144 -7.00 9.15 3.72
CA ILE A 144 -6.29 9.97 4.69
C ILE A 144 -6.13 9.23 6.03
N TRP A 145 -7.18 8.57 6.48
CA TRP A 145 -7.15 7.80 7.74
C TRP A 145 -6.20 6.60 7.66
N LEU A 146 -6.24 5.84 6.56
CA LEU A 146 -5.37 4.67 6.36
C LEU A 146 -3.89 5.02 6.42
N ILE A 147 -3.53 6.20 5.93
CA ILE A 147 -2.15 6.66 5.82
C ILE A 147 -1.66 7.32 7.10
N ASN A 148 -2.54 8.05 7.79
CA ASN A 148 -2.20 8.73 9.05
C ASN A 148 -2.53 7.89 10.30
N ARG A 149 -2.75 6.59 10.14
CA ARG A 149 -3.02 5.71 11.27
C ARG A 149 -1.81 5.62 12.21
N ASP A 150 -2.10 5.54 13.49
CA ASP A 150 -1.11 5.35 14.56
C ASP A 150 -0.99 3.87 14.98
N LYS A 151 -1.82 3.01 14.38
CA LYS A 151 -1.95 1.57 14.69
C LYS A 151 -2.56 0.77 13.55
#